data_681453be5b5889ca245fe9dcc66f7cb7
#
_entry.id   681453be5b5889ca245fe9dcc66f7cb7
#
_cell.length_a   1.000
_cell.length_b   1.000
_cell.length_c   1.000
_cell.angle_alpha   90.00
_cell.angle_beta   90.00
_cell.angle_gamma   90.00
#
_symmetry.space_group_name_H-M   'P 1'
#
loop_
_entity.id
_entity.type
_entity.pdbx_description
1 polymer ?
#
loop_
_entity_poly.entity_id
_entity_poly.type
_entity_poly.pdbx_seq_one_letter_code
_entity_poly.pdbx_strand_id
1 'polypeptide(L)'
;MQKEDAPVSSIELQSMVDSHERPFVVIDRDYRIVAVNEAYKQIYSYPDGDAIGKKCHQVSHGKENPCHVEGEECPHSHIFDTGDPCVCAHVHVDAGHRIHQVRVSAYPLQGSDGQLYMGECIEQVTSPDDRRSGSDRMVGNTPAFLACVKQLSVAAGSDAPVLLQGETGTGK
;
A
#
# COMPACT_ATOMS: atom_id res chain seq x y z
N MET A 1 -4.20 -50.68 5.78
CA MET A 1 -5.34 -49.77 5.97
C MET A 1 -4.79 -48.36 5.76
N GLN A 2 -4.85 -47.87 4.52
CA GLN A 2 -4.40 -46.52 4.18
C GLN A 2 -5.48 -45.55 4.68
N LYS A 3 -5.07 -44.60 5.49
CA LYS A 3 -5.90 -43.48 5.93
C LYS A 3 -6.05 -42.58 4.69
N GLU A 4 -7.21 -42.60 4.06
CA GLU A 4 -7.57 -41.57 3.08
C GLU A 4 -7.57 -40.22 3.80
N ASP A 5 -6.61 -39.39 3.47
CA ASP A 5 -6.64 -38.00 3.89
C ASP A 5 -7.88 -37.34 3.28
N ALA A 6 -8.77 -36.90 4.16
CA ALA A 6 -9.93 -36.13 3.73
C ALA A 6 -9.44 -34.89 2.96
N PRO A 7 -10.09 -34.55 1.83
CA PRO A 7 -9.68 -33.39 1.05
C PRO A 7 -9.71 -32.14 1.95
N VAL A 8 -8.58 -31.47 2.05
CA VAL A 8 -8.51 -30.14 2.69
C VAL A 8 -9.46 -29.24 1.89
N SER A 9 -10.53 -28.78 2.54
CA SER A 9 -11.46 -27.86 1.88
C SER A 9 -10.70 -26.59 1.48
N SER A 10 -10.72 -26.29 0.18
CA SER A 10 -10.12 -25.05 -0.34
C SER A 10 -10.93 -23.84 0.15
N ILE A 11 -10.24 -22.87 0.71
CA ILE A 11 -10.84 -21.57 1.03
C ILE A 11 -10.85 -20.75 -0.25
N GLU A 12 -11.99 -20.17 -0.60
CA GLU A 12 -12.06 -19.26 -1.74
C GLU A 12 -11.29 -17.96 -1.44
N LEU A 13 -10.49 -17.51 -2.42
CA LEU A 13 -9.67 -16.30 -2.30
C LEU A 13 -10.50 -15.08 -1.87
N GLN A 14 -11.65 -14.86 -2.50
CA GLN A 14 -12.49 -13.70 -2.17
C GLN A 14 -13.00 -13.77 -0.73
N SER A 15 -13.40 -14.93 -0.24
CA SER A 15 -13.84 -15.11 1.15
C SER A 15 -12.73 -14.79 2.15
N MET A 16 -11.48 -15.16 1.84
CA MET A 16 -10.32 -14.81 2.66
C MET A 16 -10.07 -13.29 2.64
N VAL A 17 -10.10 -12.69 1.48
CA VAL A 17 -9.89 -11.24 1.29
C VAL A 17 -10.97 -10.45 2.02
N ASP A 18 -12.24 -10.85 1.94
CA ASP A 18 -13.36 -10.17 2.57
C ASP A 18 -13.39 -10.34 4.10
N SER A 19 -12.65 -11.30 4.65
CA SER A 19 -12.51 -11.46 6.10
C SER A 19 -11.67 -10.36 6.77
N HIS A 20 -10.95 -9.57 5.99
CA HIS A 20 -10.15 -8.44 6.50
C HIS A 20 -11.02 -7.19 6.66
N GLU A 21 -10.99 -6.58 7.86
CA GLU A 21 -11.68 -5.32 8.13
C GLU A 21 -10.99 -4.11 7.50
N ARG A 22 -9.65 -4.18 7.34
CA ARG A 22 -8.86 -3.13 6.72
C ARG A 22 -8.80 -3.32 5.20
N PRO A 23 -8.51 -2.28 4.43
CA PRO A 23 -8.26 -2.40 3.00
C PRO A 23 -7.25 -3.51 2.71
N PHE A 24 -7.66 -4.47 1.93
CA PHE A 24 -6.83 -5.61 1.54
C PHE A 24 -6.92 -5.83 0.04
N VAL A 25 -5.75 -6.05 -0.58
CA VAL A 25 -5.61 -6.27 -2.02
C VAL A 25 -4.66 -7.43 -2.29
N VAL A 26 -4.96 -8.22 -3.30
CA VAL A 26 -4.08 -9.27 -3.82
C VAL A 26 -3.61 -8.87 -5.22
N ILE A 27 -2.31 -8.98 -5.46
CA ILE A 27 -1.62 -8.48 -6.64
C ILE A 27 -0.76 -9.61 -7.22
N ASP A 28 -0.80 -9.78 -8.54
CA ASP A 28 0.01 -10.75 -9.27
C ASP A 28 1.42 -10.22 -9.58
N ARG A 29 2.25 -11.07 -10.18
CA ARG A 29 3.64 -10.72 -10.57
C ARG A 29 3.71 -9.55 -11.55
N ASP A 30 2.67 -9.33 -12.34
CA ASP A 30 2.59 -8.25 -13.33
C ASP A 30 1.96 -6.97 -12.78
N TYR A 31 1.95 -6.79 -11.45
CA TYR A 31 1.33 -5.65 -10.75
C TYR A 31 -0.20 -5.57 -10.89
N ARG A 32 -0.87 -6.57 -11.45
CA ARG A 32 -2.32 -6.54 -11.64
C ARG A 32 -3.03 -6.90 -10.34
N ILE A 33 -4.04 -6.13 -10.01
CA ILE A 33 -4.94 -6.41 -8.90
C ILE A 33 -5.84 -7.59 -9.30
N VAL A 34 -5.82 -8.66 -8.50
CA VAL A 34 -6.61 -9.88 -8.75
C VAL A 34 -7.77 -10.06 -7.77
N ALA A 35 -7.67 -9.50 -6.56
CA ALA A 35 -8.76 -9.49 -5.59
C ALA A 35 -8.64 -8.28 -4.66
N VAL A 36 -9.77 -7.76 -4.21
CA VAL A 36 -9.87 -6.66 -3.25
C VAL A 36 -11.09 -6.88 -2.35
N ASN A 37 -11.01 -6.41 -1.09
CA ASN A 37 -12.18 -6.37 -0.22
C ASN A 37 -12.96 -5.06 -0.37
N GLU A 38 -14.12 -5.01 0.30
CA GLU A 38 -14.98 -3.83 0.24
C GLU A 38 -14.33 -2.57 0.82
N ALA A 39 -13.52 -2.71 1.89
CA ALA A 39 -12.79 -1.59 2.48
C ALA A 39 -11.79 -0.96 1.50
N TYR A 40 -11.13 -1.78 0.66
CA TYR A 40 -10.24 -1.28 -0.40
C TYR A 40 -11.03 -0.54 -1.48
N LYS A 41 -12.17 -1.09 -1.92
CA LYS A 41 -13.03 -0.46 -2.92
C LYS A 41 -13.51 0.92 -2.48
N GLN A 42 -13.91 1.07 -1.23
CA GLN A 42 -14.40 2.35 -0.69
C GLN A 42 -13.37 3.49 -0.78
N ILE A 43 -12.08 3.17 -0.74
CA ILE A 43 -11.01 4.17 -0.78
C ILE A 43 -10.46 4.38 -2.19
N TYR A 44 -10.26 3.28 -2.94
CA TYR A 44 -9.48 3.28 -4.19
C TYR A 44 -10.31 3.04 -5.44
N SER A 45 -11.62 2.82 -5.34
CA SER A 45 -12.45 2.64 -6.53
C SER A 45 -12.71 3.97 -7.24
N TYR A 46 -12.44 3.98 -8.52
CA TYR A 46 -12.78 5.08 -9.40
C TYR A 46 -14.24 4.95 -9.88
N PRO A 47 -14.90 6.08 -10.23
CA PRO A 47 -16.27 6.07 -10.77
C PRO A 47 -16.43 5.19 -12.02
N ASP A 48 -15.33 4.98 -12.77
CA ASP A 48 -15.33 4.29 -14.07
C ASP A 48 -15.07 2.78 -13.98
N GLY A 49 -15.09 2.17 -12.78
CA GLY A 49 -15.05 0.72 -12.67
C GLY A 49 -14.14 0.12 -11.59
N ASP A 50 -14.10 -1.19 -11.63
CA ASP A 50 -13.42 -2.06 -10.68
C ASP A 50 -11.88 -1.86 -10.71
N ALA A 51 -11.25 -1.99 -9.56
CA ALA A 51 -9.79 -2.01 -9.44
C ALA A 51 -9.17 -3.31 -10.01
N ILE A 52 -9.97 -4.38 -10.10
CA ILE A 52 -9.52 -5.69 -10.57
C ILE A 52 -9.03 -5.61 -12.02
N GLY A 53 -7.87 -6.21 -12.28
CA GLY A 53 -7.19 -6.21 -13.59
C GLY A 53 -6.36 -4.97 -13.88
N LYS A 54 -6.55 -3.88 -13.13
CA LYS A 54 -5.70 -2.66 -13.24
C LYS A 54 -4.38 -2.86 -12.51
N LYS A 55 -3.40 -2.02 -12.80
CA LYS A 55 -2.10 -2.02 -12.13
C LYS A 55 -2.18 -1.33 -10.76
N CYS A 56 -1.56 -1.91 -9.73
CA CYS A 56 -1.59 -1.36 -8.37
C CYS A 56 -1.07 0.09 -8.32
N HIS A 57 0.02 0.40 -9.04
CA HIS A 57 0.59 1.74 -9.09
C HIS A 57 -0.34 2.77 -9.75
N GLN A 58 -1.21 2.36 -10.68
CA GLN A 58 -2.21 3.24 -11.25
C GLN A 58 -3.35 3.50 -10.26
N VAL A 59 -3.80 2.46 -9.55
CA VAL A 59 -4.95 2.55 -8.64
C VAL A 59 -4.60 3.23 -7.33
N SER A 60 -3.52 2.80 -6.66
CA SER A 60 -3.17 3.28 -5.32
C SER A 60 -2.21 4.46 -5.30
N HIS A 61 -1.55 4.77 -6.42
CA HIS A 61 -0.57 5.86 -6.48
C HIS A 61 -0.84 6.87 -7.60
N GLY A 62 -1.77 6.59 -8.51
CA GLY A 62 -2.05 7.45 -9.66
C GLY A 62 -0.85 7.61 -10.60
N LYS A 63 0.02 6.58 -10.70
CA LYS A 63 1.27 6.61 -11.45
C LYS A 63 1.25 5.64 -12.62
N GLU A 64 1.93 6.02 -13.71
CA GLU A 64 2.07 5.15 -14.88
C GLU A 64 3.10 4.04 -14.68
N ASN A 65 4.13 4.29 -13.88
CA ASN A 65 5.23 3.36 -13.63
C ASN A 65 5.14 2.74 -12.23
N PRO A 66 5.67 1.51 -12.04
CA PRO A 66 5.80 0.91 -10.72
C PRO A 66 6.65 1.76 -9.77
N CYS A 67 6.35 1.71 -8.46
CA CYS A 67 6.95 2.57 -7.43
C CYS A 67 8.49 2.51 -7.41
N HIS A 68 9.08 1.32 -7.60
CA HIS A 68 10.54 1.14 -7.59
C HIS A 68 11.23 1.84 -8.77
N VAL A 69 10.57 1.99 -9.91
CA VAL A 69 11.12 2.73 -11.07
C VAL A 69 11.24 4.22 -10.75
N GLU A 70 10.39 4.72 -9.86
CA GLU A 70 10.40 6.11 -9.40
C GLU A 70 11.20 6.32 -8.10
N GLY A 71 11.99 5.32 -7.71
CA GLY A 71 12.88 5.41 -6.55
C GLY A 71 12.19 5.25 -5.19
N GLU A 72 10.97 4.72 -5.17
CA GLU A 72 10.27 4.38 -3.93
C GLU A 72 10.48 2.92 -3.55
N GLU A 73 10.44 2.61 -2.25
CA GLU A 73 10.35 1.22 -1.82
C GLU A 73 9.07 0.62 -2.37
N CYS A 74 9.16 -0.58 -2.92
CA CYS A 74 8.02 -1.28 -3.49
C CYS A 74 7.87 -2.63 -2.80
N PRO A 75 6.80 -2.84 -2.01
CA PRO A 75 6.57 -4.13 -1.36
C PRO A 75 6.42 -5.25 -2.39
N HIS A 76 5.86 -4.95 -3.56
CA HIS A 76 5.75 -5.92 -4.65
C HIS A 76 7.13 -6.43 -5.08
N SER A 77 8.08 -5.55 -5.41
CA SER A 77 9.44 -5.98 -5.80
C SER A 77 10.09 -6.82 -4.69
N HIS A 78 9.95 -6.40 -3.42
CA HIS A 78 10.50 -7.14 -2.30
C HIS A 78 9.93 -8.57 -2.23
N ILE A 79 8.61 -8.74 -2.26
CA ILE A 79 7.94 -10.06 -2.18
C ILE A 79 8.37 -10.96 -3.34
N PHE A 80 8.38 -10.44 -4.57
CA PHE A 80 8.69 -11.26 -5.74
C PHE A 80 10.18 -11.56 -5.93
N ASP A 81 11.06 -10.79 -5.30
CA ASP A 81 12.52 -11.01 -5.32
C ASP A 81 12.98 -11.92 -4.19
N THR A 82 12.39 -11.79 -2.98
CA THR A 82 12.87 -12.50 -1.79
C THR A 82 11.96 -13.63 -1.33
N GLY A 83 10.64 -13.51 -1.57
CA GLY A 83 9.62 -14.39 -1.01
C GLY A 83 9.30 -14.10 0.47
N ASP A 84 9.88 -13.06 1.06
CA ASP A 84 9.71 -12.73 2.47
C ASP A 84 8.67 -11.63 2.68
N PRO A 85 7.87 -11.67 3.77
CA PRO A 85 6.96 -10.59 4.11
C PRO A 85 7.72 -9.31 4.46
N CYS A 86 7.10 -8.16 4.20
CA CYS A 86 7.68 -6.86 4.54
C CYS A 86 6.62 -5.88 5.04
N VAL A 87 7.11 -4.85 5.74
CA VAL A 87 6.30 -3.72 6.16
C VAL A 87 7.02 -2.45 5.75
N CYS A 88 6.32 -1.57 5.05
CA CYS A 88 6.88 -0.29 4.61
C CYS A 88 5.87 0.86 4.81
N ALA A 89 6.39 2.08 4.86
CA ALA A 89 5.58 3.29 4.80
C ALA A 89 5.43 3.71 3.34
N HIS A 90 4.21 3.99 2.94
CA HIS A 90 3.88 4.39 1.57
C HIS A 90 3.00 5.63 1.55
N VAL A 91 2.94 6.27 0.39
CA VAL A 91 2.00 7.35 0.10
C VAL A 91 1.04 6.87 -0.95
N HIS A 92 -0.23 6.75 -0.59
CA HIS A 92 -1.30 6.39 -1.51
C HIS A 92 -2.14 7.60 -1.89
N VAL A 93 -2.77 7.50 -3.05
CA VAL A 93 -3.73 8.48 -3.57
C VAL A 93 -5.08 7.79 -3.71
N ASP A 94 -6.11 8.33 -3.08
CA ASP A 94 -7.46 7.78 -3.19
C ASP A 94 -8.16 8.21 -4.50
N ALA A 95 -9.33 7.65 -4.75
CA ALA A 95 -10.14 7.98 -5.92
C ALA A 95 -10.53 9.48 -6.01
N GLY A 96 -10.51 10.19 -4.90
CA GLY A 96 -10.72 11.64 -4.82
C GLY A 96 -9.43 12.47 -4.96
N HIS A 97 -8.32 11.86 -5.37
CA HIS A 97 -6.99 12.48 -5.47
C HIS A 97 -6.44 13.01 -4.13
N ARG A 98 -6.92 12.51 -3.00
CA ARG A 98 -6.39 12.86 -1.68
C ARG A 98 -5.21 11.94 -1.35
N ILE A 99 -4.20 12.53 -0.75
CA ILE A 99 -2.96 11.85 -0.37
C ILE A 99 -3.12 11.28 1.03
N HIS A 100 -2.79 10.01 1.19
CA HIS A 100 -2.82 9.28 2.45
C HIS A 100 -1.44 8.69 2.75
N GLN A 101 -0.92 8.97 3.95
CA GLN A 101 0.20 8.20 4.46
C GLN A 101 -0.33 6.87 4.98
N VAL A 102 0.26 5.78 4.52
CA VAL A 102 -0.17 4.44 4.88
C VAL A 102 1.02 3.59 5.32
N ARG A 103 0.74 2.66 6.22
CA ARG A 103 1.60 1.53 6.49
C ARG A 103 1.06 0.35 5.70
N VAL A 104 1.92 -0.24 4.92
CA VAL A 104 1.61 -1.41 4.11
C VAL A 104 2.30 -2.62 4.73
N SER A 105 1.53 -3.65 5.02
CA SER A 105 2.04 -4.98 5.41
C SER A 105 1.80 -5.92 4.25
N ALA A 106 2.87 -6.37 3.61
CA ALA A 106 2.83 -7.23 2.44
C ALA A 106 3.28 -8.66 2.78
N TYR A 107 2.59 -9.63 2.21
CA TYR A 107 2.77 -11.05 2.47
C TYR A 107 2.82 -11.85 1.17
N PRO A 108 3.73 -12.84 1.04
CA PRO A 108 3.70 -13.79 -0.06
C PRO A 108 2.49 -14.73 0.09
N LEU A 109 1.72 -14.90 -0.97
CA LEU A 109 0.60 -15.82 -1.04
C LEU A 109 0.85 -16.83 -2.15
N GLN A 110 0.68 -18.13 -1.83
CA GLN A 110 0.81 -19.19 -2.82
C GLN A 110 -0.57 -19.52 -3.41
N GLY A 111 -0.71 -19.33 -4.70
CA GLY A 111 -1.92 -19.70 -5.42
C GLY A 111 -2.03 -21.22 -5.61
N SER A 112 -3.25 -21.73 -5.81
CA SER A 112 -3.49 -23.13 -6.14
C SER A 112 -2.92 -23.52 -7.52
N ASP A 113 -2.63 -22.53 -8.35
CA ASP A 113 -1.94 -22.65 -9.64
C ASP A 113 -0.42 -22.76 -9.50
N GLY A 114 0.10 -22.73 -8.27
CA GLY A 114 1.53 -22.76 -7.96
C GLY A 114 2.24 -21.41 -8.19
N GLN A 115 1.51 -20.34 -8.50
CA GLN A 115 2.08 -19.02 -8.68
C GLN A 115 2.16 -18.25 -7.36
N LEU A 116 3.13 -17.35 -7.27
CA LEU A 116 3.28 -16.41 -6.17
C LEU A 116 2.44 -15.18 -6.45
N TYR A 117 1.73 -14.73 -5.42
CA TYR A 117 1.00 -13.48 -5.35
C TYR A 117 1.44 -12.68 -4.14
N MET A 118 1.14 -11.40 -4.12
CA MET A 118 1.31 -10.55 -2.94
C MET A 118 -0.05 -10.18 -2.37
N GLY A 119 -0.26 -10.47 -1.08
CA GLY A 119 -1.35 -9.91 -0.30
C GLY A 119 -0.87 -8.65 0.42
N GLU A 120 -1.63 -7.58 0.37
CA GLU A 120 -1.27 -6.29 0.95
C GLU A 120 -2.39 -5.79 1.84
N CYS A 121 -2.08 -5.64 3.15
CA CYS A 121 -2.95 -5.01 4.14
C CYS A 121 -2.52 -3.56 4.33
N ILE A 122 -3.45 -2.63 4.16
CA ILE A 122 -3.19 -1.20 4.18
C ILE A 122 -3.77 -0.59 5.45
N GLU A 123 -2.93 0.06 6.23
CA GLU A 123 -3.31 0.80 7.42
C GLU A 123 -3.04 2.29 7.21
N GLN A 124 -4.09 3.10 7.29
CA GLN A 124 -3.93 4.54 7.23
C GLN A 124 -3.22 5.03 8.49
N VAL A 125 -2.10 5.72 8.33
CA VAL A 125 -1.41 6.36 9.43
C VAL A 125 -2.12 7.67 9.71
N THR A 126 -3.07 7.64 10.64
CA THR A 126 -3.67 8.86 11.15
C THR A 126 -2.67 9.52 12.09
N SER A 127 -2.11 10.64 11.67
CA SER A 127 -1.36 11.49 12.60
C SER A 127 -2.29 11.92 13.74
N PRO A 128 -1.81 11.97 15.00
CA PRO A 128 -2.59 12.55 16.09
C PRO A 128 -3.12 13.96 15.78
N ASP A 129 -2.52 14.64 14.81
CA ASP A 129 -2.89 15.96 14.32
C ASP A 129 -4.06 15.98 13.30
N ASP A 130 -4.49 14.85 12.76
CA ASP A 130 -5.66 14.81 11.87
C ASP A 130 -6.97 15.22 12.57
N ARG A 131 -6.96 15.32 13.90
CA ARG A 131 -8.08 15.85 14.70
C ARG A 131 -8.04 17.39 14.85
N ARG A 132 -6.99 18.04 14.40
CA ARG A 132 -6.87 19.50 14.42
C ARG A 132 -7.21 20.06 13.05
N SER A 133 -8.17 20.95 13.03
CA SER A 133 -8.71 21.58 11.83
C SER A 133 -7.65 22.35 11.03
N GLY A 134 -7.50 21.99 9.78
CA GLY A 134 -7.33 22.90 8.62
C GLY A 134 -6.06 23.69 8.42
N SER A 135 -5.36 24.20 9.43
CA SER A 135 -4.27 25.17 9.22
C SER A 135 -2.85 24.60 9.28
N ASP A 136 -2.65 23.42 9.86
CA ASP A 136 -1.32 22.86 10.10
C ASP A 136 -0.98 21.66 9.20
N ARG A 137 -1.72 21.49 8.12
CA ARG A 137 -1.52 20.39 7.19
C ARG A 137 -0.50 20.76 6.13
N MET A 138 0.58 20.00 6.01
CA MET A 138 1.48 20.12 4.85
C MET A 138 0.74 19.73 3.57
N VAL A 139 0.73 20.61 2.59
CA VAL A 139 0.04 20.41 1.31
C VAL A 139 1.07 20.40 0.18
N GLY A 140 1.10 19.34 -0.59
CA GLY A 140 1.97 19.21 -1.76
C GLY A 140 1.88 17.82 -2.38
N ASN A 141 2.17 17.73 -3.68
CA ASN A 141 2.14 16.48 -4.44
C ASN A 141 3.34 16.32 -5.38
N THR A 142 4.32 17.21 -5.30
CA THR A 142 5.54 17.06 -6.12
C THR A 142 6.38 15.89 -5.62
N PRO A 143 7.12 15.18 -6.49
CA PRO A 143 8.01 14.08 -6.08
C PRO A 143 8.99 14.49 -4.97
N ALA A 144 9.54 15.70 -5.04
CA ALA A 144 10.46 16.23 -4.03
C ALA A 144 9.76 16.43 -2.66
N PHE A 145 8.52 16.94 -2.66
CA PHE A 145 7.73 17.11 -1.45
C PHE A 145 7.40 15.75 -0.82
N LEU A 146 6.95 14.78 -1.62
CA LEU A 146 6.63 13.43 -1.15
C LEU A 146 7.85 12.71 -0.60
N ALA A 147 9.02 12.86 -1.23
CA ALA A 147 10.29 12.33 -0.73
C ALA A 147 10.67 12.95 0.64
N CYS A 148 10.48 14.26 0.81
CA CYS A 148 10.71 14.96 2.07
C CYS A 148 9.78 14.46 3.18
N VAL A 149 8.48 14.34 2.90
CA VAL A 149 7.50 13.80 3.85
C VAL A 149 7.86 12.38 4.27
N LYS A 150 8.26 11.54 3.32
CA LYS A 150 8.71 10.17 3.59
C LYS A 150 9.93 10.15 4.55
N GLN A 151 10.95 10.96 4.28
CA GLN A 151 12.13 11.06 5.14
C GLN A 151 11.77 11.53 6.55
N LEU A 152 10.86 12.50 6.68
CA LEU A 152 10.35 12.96 7.97
C LEU A 152 9.60 11.85 8.71
N SER A 153 8.78 11.07 8.03
CA SER A 153 8.04 9.95 8.63
C SER A 153 8.97 8.86 9.15
N VAL A 154 10.03 8.55 8.42
CA VAL A 154 11.07 7.60 8.86
C VAL A 154 11.81 8.15 10.09
N ALA A 155 12.20 9.42 10.06
CA ALA A 155 12.90 10.06 11.17
C ALA A 155 12.04 10.16 12.43
N ALA A 156 10.74 10.42 12.29
CA ALA A 156 9.77 10.49 13.39
C ALA A 156 9.59 9.18 14.16
N GLY A 157 9.98 8.05 13.58
CA GLY A 157 10.00 6.73 14.24
C GLY A 157 11.25 6.48 15.08
N SER A 158 12.16 7.45 15.20
CA SER A 158 13.44 7.32 15.93
C SER A 158 13.69 8.52 16.83
N ASP A 159 14.55 8.32 17.85
CA ASP A 159 15.02 9.41 18.72
C ASP A 159 16.24 10.17 18.14
N ALA A 160 16.55 9.95 16.85
CA ALA A 160 17.67 10.62 16.20
C ALA A 160 17.37 12.10 15.96
N PRO A 161 18.34 13.01 16.17
CA PRO A 161 18.17 14.43 15.89
C PRO A 161 18.01 14.64 14.37
N VAL A 162 17.03 15.47 13.98
CA VAL A 162 16.74 15.79 12.57
C VAL A 162 17.10 17.25 12.30
N LEU A 163 17.88 17.48 11.25
CA LEU A 163 18.20 18.82 10.76
C LEU A 163 17.37 19.11 9.50
N LEU A 164 16.49 20.11 9.57
CA LEU A 164 15.75 20.61 8.42
C LEU A 164 16.54 21.75 7.76
N GLN A 165 16.89 21.57 6.48
CA GLN A 165 17.57 22.56 5.67
C GLN A 165 16.66 23.06 4.55
N GLY A 166 16.72 24.34 4.25
CA GLY A 166 15.94 24.96 3.18
C GLY A 166 16.29 26.43 3.02
N GLU A 167 15.84 27.03 1.94
CA GLU A 167 16.03 28.47 1.69
C GLU A 167 15.29 29.32 2.73
N THR A 168 15.67 30.60 2.84
CA THR A 168 15.01 31.54 3.73
C THR A 168 13.56 31.73 3.28
N GLY A 169 12.61 31.64 4.24
CA GLY A 169 11.17 31.79 3.94
C GLY A 169 10.43 30.50 3.64
N THR A 170 11.06 29.32 3.69
CA THR A 170 10.41 28.02 3.44
C THR A 170 9.65 27.45 4.64
N GLY A 171 9.55 28.17 5.76
CA GLY A 171 8.75 27.76 6.93
C GLY A 171 9.38 26.66 7.79
N LYS A 172 10.71 26.49 7.75
CA LYS A 172 11.44 25.53 8.60
C LYS A 172 11.52 25.95 10.06
#